data_299f3db7267f57eb0ee5ab8c1f008a05
#
_entry.id   299f3db7267f57eb0ee5ab8c1f008a05
#
_cell.length_a   1.000
_cell.length_b   1.000
_cell.length_c   1.000
_cell.angle_alpha   90.00
_cell.angle_beta   90.00
_cell.angle_gamma   90.00
#
_symmetry.space_group_name_H-M   'P 1'
#
loop_
_entity.id
_entity.type
_entity.pdbx_description
1 polymer ?
#
loop_
_entity_poly.entity_id
_entity_poly.type
_entity_poly.pdbx_seq_one_letter_code
_entity_poly.pdbx_strand_id
1 'polypeptide(L)'
;MSTQGLLAKGVPALQPAWLLFVKIAILVLSIIILGLAAWALSIFGGLASGLGYSGGAAGFAVFVTIWTFIVYGGTIAIEMVATHLFYRIAGVVLYSLSIIFWLTAWAYAASQASTWNSAASLFGDFGGGFDNSFKKEGSALGAVAGLGALVWILSIVHFVFFIKAALADSEGSGANNAELGQVKPAEFVQPAPVQAAYPQQQYPQQPQQPQQQYAVQQPYATQ
;
A
#
# COMPACT_ATOMS: atom_id res chain seq x y z
N MET A 1 4.54 -19.49 11.24
CA MET A 1 3.91 -18.47 10.37
C MET A 1 4.15 -18.86 8.92
N SER A 2 3.09 -19.12 8.17
CA SER A 2 3.18 -19.53 6.76
C SER A 2 3.37 -18.29 5.86
N THR A 3 4.39 -18.29 5.00
CA THR A 3 4.62 -17.21 4.02
C THR A 3 3.67 -17.29 2.82
N GLN A 4 2.80 -18.29 2.76
CA GLN A 4 1.85 -18.49 1.66
C GLN A 4 0.88 -17.32 1.48
N GLY A 5 0.51 -16.61 2.57
CA GLY A 5 -0.35 -15.43 2.49
C GLY A 5 0.23 -14.27 1.72
N LEU A 6 1.57 -14.12 1.69
CA LEU A 6 2.25 -13.09 0.93
C LEU A 6 2.28 -13.39 -0.58
N LEU A 7 2.23 -14.67 -0.97
CA LEU A 7 2.21 -15.09 -2.38
C LEU A 7 0.79 -15.11 -2.95
N ALA A 8 -0.23 -14.95 -2.13
CA ALA A 8 -1.62 -14.91 -2.57
C ALA A 8 -1.91 -13.68 -3.44
N LYS A 9 -2.84 -13.83 -4.40
CA LYS A 9 -3.39 -12.74 -5.20
C LYS A 9 -4.57 -12.12 -4.48
N GLY A 10 -4.79 -10.84 -4.70
CA GLY A 10 -5.89 -10.09 -4.12
C GLY A 10 -5.50 -9.29 -2.87
N VAL A 11 -6.32 -8.30 -2.56
CA VAL A 11 -6.17 -7.46 -1.37
C VAL A 11 -6.41 -8.32 -0.13
N PRO A 12 -5.60 -8.17 0.96
CA PRO A 12 -5.86 -8.91 2.19
C PRO A 12 -7.25 -8.59 2.75
N ALA A 13 -8.09 -9.62 2.96
CA ALA A 13 -9.48 -9.45 3.44
C ALA A 13 -9.55 -8.83 4.85
N LEU A 14 -8.54 -9.07 5.68
CA LEU A 14 -8.43 -8.54 7.05
C LEU A 14 -7.79 -7.14 7.13
N GLN A 15 -7.62 -6.45 5.99
CA GLN A 15 -7.04 -5.12 5.98
C GLN A 15 -8.01 -4.11 6.64
N PRO A 16 -7.58 -3.40 7.70
CA PRO A 16 -8.43 -2.39 8.35
C PRO A 16 -8.77 -1.23 7.40
N ALA A 17 -10.03 -0.82 7.37
CA ALA A 17 -10.50 0.27 6.48
C ALA A 17 -9.77 1.61 6.70
N TRP A 18 -9.27 1.89 7.91
CA TRP A 18 -8.53 3.12 8.21
C TRP A 18 -7.17 3.21 7.47
N LEU A 19 -6.61 2.08 6.98
CA LEU A 19 -5.39 2.12 6.17
C LEU A 19 -5.56 2.88 4.85
N LEU A 20 -6.77 2.94 4.31
CA LEU A 20 -7.07 3.80 3.16
C LEU A 20 -6.87 5.28 3.52
N PHE A 21 -7.30 5.70 4.70
CA PHE A 21 -7.08 7.09 5.15
C PHE A 21 -5.59 7.40 5.32
N VAL A 22 -4.78 6.45 5.79
CA VAL A 22 -3.32 6.61 5.87
C VAL A 22 -2.72 6.78 4.47
N LYS A 23 -3.13 5.99 3.47
CA LYS A 23 -2.68 6.15 2.09
C LYS A 23 -3.04 7.54 1.53
N ILE A 24 -4.27 7.99 1.77
CA ILE A 24 -4.73 9.33 1.34
C ILE A 24 -3.89 10.41 2.03
N ALA A 25 -3.64 10.30 3.33
CA ALA A 25 -2.81 11.25 4.08
C ALA A 25 -1.38 11.32 3.51
N ILE A 26 -0.77 10.17 3.19
CA ILE A 26 0.54 10.09 2.52
C ILE A 26 0.51 10.85 1.19
N LEU A 27 -0.52 10.65 0.36
CA LEU A 27 -0.65 11.33 -0.94
C LEU A 27 -0.83 12.84 -0.78
N VAL A 28 -1.67 13.29 0.16
CA VAL A 28 -1.90 14.72 0.42
C VAL A 28 -0.62 15.40 0.90
N LEU A 29 0.09 14.80 1.86
CA LEU A 29 1.38 15.32 2.32
C LEU A 29 2.42 15.35 1.20
N SER A 30 2.42 14.34 0.33
CA SER A 30 3.32 14.29 -0.83
C SER A 30 3.03 15.42 -1.84
N ILE A 31 1.77 15.84 -2.02
CA ILE A 31 1.43 17.02 -2.84
C ILE A 31 2.06 18.29 -2.25
N ILE A 32 1.95 18.47 -0.93
CA ILE A 32 2.52 19.64 -0.24
C ILE A 32 4.05 19.65 -0.39
N ILE A 33 4.69 18.49 -0.17
CA ILE A 33 6.14 18.33 -0.31
C ILE A 33 6.58 18.61 -1.75
N LEU A 34 5.81 18.14 -2.75
CA LEU A 34 6.08 18.39 -4.16
C LEU A 34 6.09 19.89 -4.45
N GLY A 35 5.09 20.63 -3.95
CA GLY A 35 5.02 22.09 -4.11
C GLY A 35 6.21 22.80 -3.45
N LEU A 36 6.58 22.41 -2.21
CA LEU A 36 7.72 22.99 -1.52
C LEU A 36 9.05 22.68 -2.21
N ALA A 37 9.24 21.44 -2.69
CA ALA A 37 10.45 21.03 -3.40
C ALA A 37 10.57 21.73 -4.76
N ALA A 38 9.47 21.87 -5.48
CA ALA A 38 9.44 22.62 -6.74
C ALA A 38 9.73 24.12 -6.52
N TRP A 39 9.20 24.70 -5.45
CA TRP A 39 9.50 26.07 -5.06
C TRP A 39 10.99 26.23 -4.70
N ALA A 40 11.56 25.33 -3.91
CA ALA A 40 12.98 25.32 -3.58
C ALA A 40 13.85 25.28 -4.85
N LEU A 41 13.53 24.42 -5.82
CA LEU A 41 14.21 24.36 -7.12
C LEU A 41 14.11 25.69 -7.89
N SER A 42 13.03 26.45 -7.76
CA SER A 42 12.84 27.71 -8.47
C SER A 42 13.70 28.85 -7.91
N ILE A 43 14.06 28.81 -6.62
CA ILE A 43 14.85 29.88 -5.98
C ILE A 43 16.24 30.00 -6.63
N PHE A 44 16.85 28.88 -7.00
CA PHE A 44 18.19 28.84 -7.56
C PHE A 44 18.26 28.49 -9.04
N GLY A 45 17.10 28.29 -9.71
CA GLY A 45 17.04 27.82 -11.11
C GLY A 45 17.81 28.64 -12.14
N GLY A 46 18.11 29.93 -11.85
CA GLY A 46 18.92 30.79 -12.71
C GLY A 46 20.38 30.97 -12.23
N LEU A 47 20.60 31.05 -10.94
CA LEU A 47 21.90 31.40 -10.34
C LEU A 47 22.74 30.16 -10.01
N ALA A 48 22.10 29.08 -9.56
CA ALA A 48 22.80 27.89 -9.10
C ALA A 48 23.32 27.01 -10.24
N SER A 49 22.72 27.06 -11.42
CA SER A 49 23.24 26.37 -12.60
C SER A 49 24.60 26.90 -13.04
N GLY A 50 24.85 28.21 -12.85
CA GLY A 50 26.14 28.86 -13.10
C GLY A 50 27.21 28.49 -12.05
N LEU A 51 26.80 28.07 -10.84
CA LEU A 51 27.69 27.70 -9.74
C LEU A 51 27.86 26.18 -9.57
N GLY A 52 27.33 25.37 -10.48
CA GLY A 52 27.40 23.90 -10.41
C GLY A 52 26.49 23.27 -9.35
N TYR A 53 25.54 24.00 -8.77
CA TYR A 53 24.60 23.48 -7.80
C TYR A 53 23.47 22.71 -8.49
N SER A 54 23.31 21.45 -8.13
CA SER A 54 22.40 20.51 -8.80
C SER A 54 21.04 20.34 -8.15
N GLY A 55 20.62 21.20 -7.21
CA GLY A 55 19.30 21.09 -6.54
C GLY A 55 19.03 19.70 -5.90
N GLY A 56 20.07 19.00 -5.47
CA GLY A 56 20.08 17.56 -5.17
C GLY A 56 18.96 17.08 -4.25
N ALA A 57 18.76 17.67 -3.04
CA ALA A 57 17.74 17.23 -2.12
C ALA A 57 16.32 17.57 -2.61
N ALA A 58 16.13 18.78 -3.17
CA ALA A 58 14.84 19.19 -3.70
C ALA A 58 14.44 18.33 -4.92
N GLY A 59 15.39 18.07 -5.85
CA GLY A 59 15.17 17.18 -7.00
C GLY A 59 14.88 15.75 -6.58
N PHE A 60 15.58 15.23 -5.58
CA PHE A 60 15.30 13.90 -5.04
C PHE A 60 13.93 13.82 -4.36
N ALA A 61 13.52 14.87 -3.63
CA ALA A 61 12.19 14.95 -3.03
C ALA A 61 11.08 14.93 -4.10
N VAL A 62 11.26 15.65 -5.22
CA VAL A 62 10.34 15.58 -6.37
C VAL A 62 10.25 14.15 -6.91
N PHE A 63 11.37 13.47 -7.12
CA PHE A 63 11.38 12.07 -7.56
C PHE A 63 10.60 11.17 -6.59
N VAL A 64 10.87 11.26 -5.29
CA VAL A 64 10.22 10.40 -4.27
C VAL A 64 8.72 10.69 -4.18
N THR A 65 8.29 11.93 -4.36
CA THR A 65 6.85 12.25 -4.40
C THR A 65 6.15 11.66 -5.62
N ILE A 66 6.75 11.74 -6.81
CA ILE A 66 6.24 11.08 -8.02
C ILE A 66 6.16 9.57 -7.82
N TRP A 67 7.22 8.95 -7.28
CA TRP A 67 7.22 7.55 -6.89
C TRP A 67 6.05 7.19 -5.97
N THR A 68 5.81 8.02 -4.96
CA THR A 68 4.71 7.85 -4.00
C THR A 68 3.35 7.86 -4.68
N PHE A 69 3.11 8.76 -5.66
CA PHE A 69 1.88 8.77 -6.44
C PHE A 69 1.70 7.49 -7.25
N ILE A 70 2.76 6.97 -7.86
CA ILE A 70 2.70 5.72 -8.62
C ILE A 70 2.36 4.55 -7.68
N VAL A 71 3.05 4.43 -6.54
CA VAL A 71 2.89 3.30 -5.63
C VAL A 71 1.56 3.38 -4.87
N TYR A 72 1.30 4.45 -4.12
CA TYR A 72 0.10 4.56 -3.28
C TYR A 72 -1.15 4.86 -4.11
N GLY A 73 -1.05 5.74 -5.11
CA GLY A 73 -2.16 6.01 -6.02
C GLY A 73 -2.50 4.80 -6.89
N GLY A 74 -1.47 4.15 -7.45
CA GLY A 74 -1.64 2.93 -8.24
C GLY A 74 -2.24 1.78 -7.42
N THR A 75 -1.79 1.56 -6.18
CA THR A 75 -2.37 0.52 -5.31
C THR A 75 -3.81 0.83 -4.91
N ILE A 76 -4.17 2.08 -4.61
CA ILE A 76 -5.56 2.48 -4.36
C ILE A 76 -6.42 2.21 -5.61
N ALA A 77 -5.95 2.59 -6.79
CA ALA A 77 -6.69 2.35 -8.03
C ALA A 77 -6.92 0.85 -8.28
N ILE A 78 -5.90 0.01 -8.10
CA ILE A 78 -6.02 -1.44 -8.25
C ILE A 78 -6.97 -2.03 -7.19
N GLU A 79 -6.88 -1.58 -5.94
CA GLU A 79 -7.78 -2.03 -4.87
C GLU A 79 -9.25 -1.67 -5.13
N MET A 80 -9.53 -0.56 -5.82
CA MET A 80 -10.90 -0.13 -6.13
C MET A 80 -11.48 -0.77 -7.39
N VAL A 81 -10.64 -1.01 -8.41
CA VAL A 81 -11.11 -1.40 -9.75
C VAL A 81 -10.83 -2.86 -10.08
N ALA A 82 -9.71 -3.40 -9.62
CA ALA A 82 -9.20 -4.70 -10.08
C ALA A 82 -8.49 -5.48 -8.97
N THR A 83 -9.20 -5.77 -7.89
CA THR A 83 -8.65 -6.45 -6.69
C THR A 83 -7.92 -7.76 -7.00
N HIS A 84 -8.35 -8.48 -8.06
CA HIS A 84 -7.75 -9.74 -8.50
C HIS A 84 -6.35 -9.57 -9.13
N LEU A 85 -5.99 -8.36 -9.58
CA LEU A 85 -4.67 -8.05 -10.15
C LEU A 85 -3.65 -7.67 -9.07
N PHE A 86 -4.09 -7.49 -7.83
CA PHE A 86 -3.20 -7.10 -6.74
C PHE A 86 -2.30 -8.28 -6.33
N TYR A 87 -1.00 -8.13 -6.51
CA TYR A 87 0.01 -9.07 -6.03
C TYR A 87 0.58 -8.57 -4.70
N ARG A 88 0.31 -9.30 -3.60
CA ARG A 88 0.72 -8.91 -2.24
C ARG A 88 2.24 -8.75 -2.12
N ILE A 89 3.02 -9.64 -2.76
CA ILE A 89 4.48 -9.55 -2.75
C ILE A 89 4.99 -8.29 -3.46
N ALA A 90 4.35 -7.88 -4.56
CA ALA A 90 4.68 -6.63 -5.23
C ALA A 90 4.40 -5.42 -4.31
N GLY A 91 3.28 -5.44 -3.59
CA GLY A 91 2.97 -4.43 -2.57
C GLY A 91 4.05 -4.36 -1.48
N VAL A 92 4.49 -5.50 -0.93
CA VAL A 92 5.57 -5.55 0.07
C VAL A 92 6.85 -4.90 -0.47
N VAL A 93 7.27 -5.24 -1.68
CA VAL A 93 8.49 -4.68 -2.30
C VAL A 93 8.36 -3.18 -2.52
N LEU A 94 7.25 -2.72 -3.12
CA LEU A 94 7.02 -1.31 -3.43
C LEU A 94 6.93 -0.43 -2.17
N TYR A 95 6.24 -0.90 -1.12
CA TYR A 95 6.15 -0.17 0.14
C TYR A 95 7.49 -0.15 0.88
N SER A 96 8.27 -1.24 0.85
CA SER A 96 9.62 -1.27 1.42
C SER A 96 10.55 -0.25 0.74
N LEU A 97 10.53 -0.19 -0.59
CA LEU A 97 11.29 0.80 -1.36
C LEU A 97 10.85 2.22 -1.02
N SER A 98 9.54 2.45 -0.87
CA SER A 98 9.00 3.76 -0.48
C SER A 98 9.53 4.21 0.89
N ILE A 99 9.63 3.31 1.87
CA ILE A 99 10.19 3.61 3.20
C ILE A 99 11.65 4.02 3.07
N ILE A 100 12.45 3.31 2.27
CA ILE A 100 13.87 3.62 2.05
C ILE A 100 14.02 4.97 1.35
N PHE A 101 13.23 5.24 0.32
CA PHE A 101 13.28 6.51 -0.41
C PHE A 101 12.88 7.69 0.47
N TRP A 102 11.83 7.57 1.28
CA TRP A 102 11.43 8.63 2.20
C TRP A 102 12.46 8.85 3.30
N LEU A 103 13.07 7.80 3.86
CA LEU A 103 14.18 7.92 4.82
C LEU A 103 15.33 8.75 4.22
N THR A 104 15.74 8.41 3.01
CA THR A 104 16.82 9.11 2.30
C THR A 104 16.41 10.56 1.99
N ALA A 105 15.18 10.78 1.53
CA ALA A 105 14.72 12.10 1.11
C ALA A 105 14.69 13.10 2.27
N TRP A 106 14.06 12.76 3.41
CA TRP A 106 13.99 13.68 4.53
C TRP A 106 15.35 13.90 5.20
N ALA A 107 16.18 12.85 5.32
CA ALA A 107 17.52 12.98 5.89
C ALA A 107 18.43 13.87 5.02
N TYR A 108 18.37 13.70 3.69
CA TYR A 108 19.10 14.52 2.75
C TYR A 108 18.60 15.98 2.74
N ALA A 109 17.29 16.20 2.78
CA ALA A 109 16.70 17.54 2.88
C ALA A 109 17.12 18.23 4.19
N ALA A 110 17.11 17.52 5.33
CA ALA A 110 17.57 18.05 6.61
C ALA A 110 19.04 18.45 6.59
N SER A 111 19.91 17.61 6.01
CA SER A 111 21.35 17.91 5.85
C SER A 111 21.56 19.16 5.00
N GLN A 112 20.89 19.29 3.86
CA GLN A 112 21.00 20.47 3.02
C GLN A 112 20.40 21.71 3.67
N ALA A 113 19.28 21.61 4.38
CA ALA A 113 18.70 22.72 5.12
C ALA A 113 19.68 23.30 6.14
N SER A 114 20.40 22.46 6.88
CA SER A 114 21.43 22.91 7.82
C SER A 114 22.58 23.63 7.12
N THR A 115 23.03 23.14 5.97
CA THR A 115 24.09 23.75 5.17
C THR A 115 23.70 25.14 4.68
N TRP A 116 22.47 25.30 4.16
CA TRP A 116 21.97 26.60 3.70
C TRP A 116 21.77 27.60 4.84
N ASN A 117 21.28 27.16 5.99
CA ASN A 117 21.15 28.02 7.16
C ASN A 117 22.52 28.48 7.70
N SER A 118 23.53 27.60 7.67
CA SER A 118 24.91 27.95 8.04
C SER A 118 25.52 28.94 7.03
N ALA A 119 25.31 28.71 5.73
CA ALA A 119 25.73 29.65 4.70
C ALA A 119 25.07 31.03 4.89
N ALA A 120 23.78 31.08 5.16
CA ALA A 120 23.06 32.33 5.43
C ALA A 120 23.64 33.09 6.62
N SER A 121 24.09 32.42 7.69
CA SER A 121 24.72 33.08 8.83
C SER A 121 26.12 33.61 8.51
N LEU A 122 26.88 32.94 7.66
CA LEU A 122 28.24 33.37 7.26
C LEU A 122 28.21 34.56 6.30
N PHE A 123 27.21 34.62 5.41
CA PHE A 123 27.11 35.67 4.39
C PHE A 123 26.18 36.83 4.77
N GLY A 124 25.47 36.73 5.93
CA GLY A 124 24.54 37.76 6.41
C GLY A 124 25.17 39.13 6.60
N ASP A 125 26.43 39.19 6.96
CA ASP A 125 27.16 40.45 7.23
C ASP A 125 27.64 41.12 5.93
N PHE A 126 27.62 40.42 4.78
CA PHE A 126 28.12 40.99 3.52
C PHE A 126 27.07 41.79 2.71
N GLY A 127 25.84 41.93 3.17
CA GLY A 127 24.86 42.91 2.67
C GLY A 127 24.35 42.71 1.23
N GLY A 128 24.60 41.58 0.58
CA GLY A 128 24.36 41.35 -0.84
C GLY A 128 22.98 40.79 -1.25
N GLY A 129 22.02 40.72 -0.32
CA GLY A 129 20.68 40.13 -0.65
C GLY A 129 20.67 38.60 -0.82
N PHE A 130 21.80 37.95 -0.90
CA PHE A 130 21.95 36.49 -0.98
C PHE A 130 21.50 35.77 0.30
N ASP A 131 21.67 36.42 1.45
CA ASP A 131 21.21 35.99 2.76
C ASP A 131 19.74 35.55 2.75
N ASN A 132 18.86 36.36 2.17
CA ASN A 132 17.45 36.05 2.09
C ASN A 132 17.14 34.83 1.20
N SER A 133 17.92 34.61 0.14
CA SER A 133 17.73 33.42 -0.74
C SER A 133 18.19 32.16 -0.03
N PHE A 134 19.31 32.19 0.66
CA PHE A 134 19.81 31.04 1.46
C PHE A 134 18.86 30.67 2.61
N LYS A 135 18.33 31.66 3.33
CA LYS A 135 17.33 31.45 4.39
C LYS A 135 16.04 30.85 3.84
N LYS A 136 15.55 31.32 2.70
CA LYS A 136 14.35 30.78 2.05
C LYS A 136 14.55 29.33 1.62
N GLU A 137 15.67 28.98 1.02
CA GLU A 137 16.03 27.62 0.63
C GLU A 137 16.16 26.71 1.86
N GLY A 138 16.91 27.12 2.86
CA GLY A 138 17.06 26.40 4.11
C GLY A 138 15.72 26.13 4.82
N SER A 139 14.81 27.11 4.81
CA SER A 139 13.46 26.98 5.38
C SER A 139 12.58 26.02 4.56
N ALA A 140 12.63 26.10 3.23
CA ALA A 140 11.89 25.21 2.35
C ALA A 140 12.32 23.75 2.52
N LEU A 141 13.62 23.51 2.49
CA LEU A 141 14.18 22.17 2.70
C LEU A 141 13.95 21.66 4.12
N GLY A 142 13.97 22.53 5.12
CA GLY A 142 13.59 22.19 6.49
C GLY A 142 12.13 21.74 6.59
N ALA A 143 11.21 22.41 5.90
CA ALA A 143 9.81 22.00 5.82
C ALA A 143 9.64 20.67 5.07
N VAL A 144 10.36 20.48 3.95
CA VAL A 144 10.41 19.21 3.21
C VAL A 144 10.92 18.08 4.11
N ALA A 145 11.95 18.32 4.91
CA ALA A 145 12.50 17.34 5.83
C ALA A 145 11.49 16.97 6.93
N GLY A 146 10.86 17.94 7.58
CA GLY A 146 9.86 17.70 8.63
C GLY A 146 8.64 16.93 8.13
N LEU A 147 8.05 17.38 7.01
CA LEU A 147 6.91 16.70 6.40
C LEU A 147 7.30 15.33 5.84
N GLY A 148 8.50 15.21 5.25
CA GLY A 148 9.03 13.94 4.74
C GLY A 148 9.24 12.90 5.84
N ALA A 149 9.71 13.32 7.02
CA ALA A 149 9.81 12.46 8.19
C ALA A 149 8.43 11.95 8.65
N LEU A 150 7.39 12.81 8.61
CA LEU A 150 6.03 12.42 8.91
C LEU A 150 5.51 11.37 7.90
N VAL A 151 5.71 11.59 6.59
CA VAL A 151 5.34 10.61 5.55
C VAL A 151 6.09 9.29 5.75
N TRP A 152 7.36 9.34 6.12
CA TRP A 152 8.15 8.14 6.42
C TRP A 152 7.54 7.33 7.58
N ILE A 153 7.17 7.98 8.68
CA ILE A 153 6.49 7.31 9.81
C ILE A 153 5.17 6.70 9.37
N LEU A 154 4.33 7.45 8.64
CA LEU A 154 3.05 6.94 8.13
C LEU A 154 3.24 5.74 7.18
N SER A 155 4.30 5.76 6.37
CA SER A 155 4.65 4.66 5.47
C SER A 155 5.04 3.39 6.24
N ILE A 156 5.78 3.52 7.34
CA ILE A 156 6.12 2.39 8.23
C ILE A 156 4.84 1.83 8.88
N VAL A 157 3.98 2.70 9.43
CA VAL A 157 2.71 2.29 10.04
C VAL A 157 1.87 1.52 9.02
N HIS A 158 1.67 2.09 7.82
CA HIS A 158 0.94 1.43 6.75
C HIS A 158 1.53 0.05 6.42
N PHE A 159 2.84 -0.04 6.24
CA PHE A 159 3.55 -1.27 5.88
C PHE A 159 3.40 -2.37 6.93
N VAL A 160 3.57 -2.04 8.21
CA VAL A 160 3.43 -3.00 9.31
C VAL A 160 2.02 -3.59 9.35
N PHE A 161 0.98 -2.76 9.23
CA PHE A 161 -0.39 -3.25 9.24
C PHE A 161 -0.75 -4.02 7.97
N PHE A 162 -0.22 -3.62 6.81
CA PHE A 162 -0.37 -4.36 5.57
C PHE A 162 0.22 -5.78 5.68
N ILE A 163 1.45 -5.92 6.21
CA ILE A 163 2.07 -7.24 6.43
C ILE A 163 1.25 -8.07 7.41
N LYS A 164 0.83 -7.50 8.54
CA LYS A 164 0.00 -8.21 9.52
C LYS A 164 -1.29 -8.73 8.88
N ALA A 165 -1.99 -7.92 8.10
CA ALA A 165 -3.20 -8.32 7.41
C ALA A 165 -2.92 -9.44 6.38
N ALA A 166 -1.84 -9.33 5.60
CA ALA A 166 -1.46 -10.33 4.61
C ALA A 166 -1.09 -11.69 5.22
N LEU A 167 -0.45 -11.69 6.42
CA LEU A 167 -0.10 -12.92 7.13
C LEU A 167 -1.31 -13.55 7.82
N ALA A 168 -2.18 -12.75 8.45
CA ALA A 168 -3.39 -13.25 9.13
C ALA A 168 -4.37 -13.90 8.15
N ASP A 169 -4.46 -13.40 6.93
CA ASP A 169 -5.32 -13.93 5.86
C ASP A 169 -4.91 -15.36 5.44
N SER A 170 -3.63 -15.73 5.60
CA SER A 170 -3.12 -17.08 5.31
C SER A 170 -3.53 -18.11 6.36
N GLU A 171 -3.67 -17.70 7.61
CA GLU A 171 -4.08 -18.58 8.70
C GLU A 171 -5.58 -18.90 8.61
N GLY A 172 -6.42 -17.94 8.24
CA GLY A 172 -7.86 -18.13 8.03
C GLY A 172 -8.19 -19.04 6.83
N SER A 173 -7.45 -18.97 5.75
CA SER A 173 -7.65 -19.83 4.57
C SER A 173 -7.27 -21.30 4.84
N GLY A 174 -6.28 -21.54 5.70
CA GLY A 174 -5.88 -22.89 6.09
C GLY A 174 -6.92 -23.58 6.97
N ALA A 175 -7.56 -22.84 7.88
CA ALA A 175 -8.59 -23.37 8.78
C ALA A 175 -9.86 -23.80 8.02
N ASN A 176 -10.32 -22.97 7.05
CA ASN A 176 -11.50 -23.30 6.25
C ASN A 176 -11.29 -24.49 5.31
N ASN A 177 -10.07 -24.70 4.81
CA ASN A 177 -9.76 -25.87 3.98
C ASN A 177 -9.60 -27.17 4.81
N ALA A 178 -9.18 -27.06 6.07
CA ALA A 178 -9.14 -28.20 6.96
C ALA A 178 -10.55 -28.68 7.37
N GLU A 179 -11.49 -27.72 7.51
CA GLU A 179 -12.89 -28.04 7.86
C GLU A 179 -13.67 -28.62 6.66
N LEU A 180 -13.38 -28.17 5.42
CA LEU A 180 -13.95 -28.74 4.20
C LEU A 180 -13.33 -30.09 3.79
N GLY A 181 -12.15 -30.43 4.29
CA GLY A 181 -11.45 -31.68 3.99
C GLY A 181 -11.84 -32.86 4.88
N GLN A 182 -12.55 -32.63 5.98
CA GLN A 182 -13.10 -33.67 6.85
C GLN A 182 -14.59 -33.91 6.56
N VAL A 183 -14.91 -34.30 5.33
CA VAL A 183 -16.10 -35.14 5.16
C VAL A 183 -15.72 -36.51 5.76
N LYS A 184 -16.05 -36.72 7.03
CA LYS A 184 -16.06 -38.07 7.61
C LYS A 184 -16.82 -38.97 6.67
N PRO A 185 -16.25 -40.13 6.26
CA PRO A 185 -17.06 -41.15 5.57
C PRO A 185 -18.27 -41.44 6.47
N ALA A 186 -19.45 -41.33 5.91
CA ALA A 186 -20.66 -41.63 6.63
C ALA A 186 -20.52 -43.05 7.27
N GLU A 187 -20.32 -43.08 8.57
CA GLU A 187 -20.43 -44.28 9.36
C GLU A 187 -21.88 -44.74 9.22
N PHE A 188 -22.05 -45.91 8.59
CA PHE A 188 -23.34 -46.56 8.43
C PHE A 188 -23.91 -46.82 9.85
N VAL A 189 -24.73 -45.89 10.35
CA VAL A 189 -25.50 -46.09 11.57
C VAL A 189 -26.64 -47.03 11.22
N GLN A 190 -26.54 -48.25 11.74
CA GLN A 190 -27.63 -49.24 11.76
C GLN A 190 -28.90 -48.58 12.33
N PRO A 191 -30.09 -48.84 11.72
CA PRO A 191 -31.32 -48.28 12.23
C PRO A 191 -31.68 -48.90 13.58
N ALA A 192 -31.76 -48.06 14.62
CA ALA A 192 -32.34 -48.43 15.91
C ALA A 192 -33.89 -48.47 15.82
N PRO A 193 -34.56 -49.29 16.62
CA PRO A 193 -35.96 -49.62 16.47
C PRO A 193 -36.88 -48.47 16.83
N VAL A 194 -37.99 -48.42 16.07
CA VAL A 194 -39.07 -47.47 16.08
C VAL A 194 -39.72 -47.32 17.48
N GLN A 195 -39.85 -46.14 18.02
CA GLN A 195 -40.86 -45.79 19.03
C GLN A 195 -41.62 -44.51 18.64
N ALA A 196 -42.89 -44.74 18.38
CA ALA A 196 -44.13 -43.94 18.52
C ALA A 196 -44.10 -42.41 18.41
N ALA A 197 -44.72 -41.94 17.34
CA ALA A 197 -45.78 -40.96 17.21
C ALA A 197 -45.71 -39.62 17.94
N TYR A 198 -45.45 -38.55 17.19
CA TYR A 198 -46.06 -37.21 17.36
C TYR A 198 -46.51 -36.64 16.00
N PRO A 199 -47.58 -35.84 15.94
CA PRO A 199 -48.21 -35.42 14.68
C PRO A 199 -47.35 -34.39 13.95
N GLN A 200 -47.10 -34.63 12.66
CA GLN A 200 -46.41 -33.73 11.74
C GLN A 200 -47.27 -32.50 11.39
N GLN A 201 -46.75 -31.30 11.64
CA GLN A 201 -47.20 -30.09 10.98
C GLN A 201 -46.67 -30.07 9.55
N GLN A 202 -47.58 -30.04 8.58
CA GLN A 202 -47.29 -29.90 7.16
C GLN A 202 -46.70 -28.53 6.87
N TYR A 203 -45.45 -28.49 6.42
CA TYR A 203 -44.88 -27.32 5.72
C TYR A 203 -45.11 -27.50 4.20
N PRO A 204 -45.46 -26.41 3.47
CA PRO A 204 -45.65 -26.48 2.01
C PRO A 204 -44.36 -26.77 1.28
N GLN A 205 -44.36 -27.73 0.37
CA GLN A 205 -43.26 -28.08 -0.52
C GLN A 205 -42.93 -26.93 -1.48
N GLN A 206 -41.65 -26.52 -1.49
CA GLN A 206 -41.10 -25.65 -2.53
C GLN A 206 -40.99 -26.46 -3.85
N PRO A 207 -41.28 -25.84 -5.01
CA PRO A 207 -41.17 -26.50 -6.32
C PRO A 207 -39.72 -26.83 -6.65
N GLN A 208 -39.44 -28.07 -7.00
CA GLN A 208 -38.17 -28.53 -7.50
C GLN A 208 -37.85 -27.92 -8.87
N GLN A 209 -36.70 -27.28 -9.00
CA GLN A 209 -36.15 -26.85 -10.29
C GLN A 209 -35.69 -28.07 -11.11
N PRO A 210 -35.94 -28.11 -12.44
CA PRO A 210 -35.51 -29.23 -13.28
C PRO A 210 -33.99 -29.24 -13.43
N GLN A 211 -33.41 -30.40 -13.12
CA GLN A 211 -32.00 -30.72 -13.42
C GLN A 211 -31.80 -30.78 -14.93
N GLN A 212 -30.93 -29.91 -15.44
CA GLN A 212 -30.44 -30.00 -16.82
C GLN A 212 -29.49 -31.20 -16.92
N GLN A 213 -29.90 -32.23 -17.64
CA GLN A 213 -29.05 -33.35 -18.06
C GLN A 213 -28.02 -32.86 -19.08
N TYR A 214 -26.75 -32.83 -18.69
CA TYR A 214 -25.68 -32.68 -19.66
C TYR A 214 -25.50 -34.00 -20.42
N ALA A 215 -25.81 -33.98 -21.71
CA ALA A 215 -25.55 -35.09 -22.64
C ALA A 215 -24.04 -35.25 -22.84
N VAL A 216 -23.50 -36.39 -22.43
CA VAL A 216 -22.13 -36.79 -22.71
C VAL A 216 -22.02 -37.17 -24.20
N GLN A 217 -21.34 -36.33 -24.99
CA GLN A 217 -20.97 -36.68 -26.38
C GLN A 217 -19.87 -37.75 -26.38
N GLN A 218 -20.18 -38.89 -26.98
CA GLN A 218 -19.20 -39.96 -27.29
C GLN A 218 -18.26 -39.54 -28.43
N PRO A 219 -16.96 -39.88 -28.38
CA PRO A 219 -16.05 -39.61 -29.48
C PRO A 219 -16.28 -40.63 -30.63
N TYR A 220 -16.41 -40.10 -31.84
CA TYR A 220 -16.43 -40.89 -33.09
C TYR A 220 -15.08 -41.57 -33.31
N ALA A 221 -15.10 -42.88 -33.50
CA ALA A 221 -14.00 -43.66 -34.05
C ALA A 221 -13.97 -43.49 -35.57
N THR A 222 -12.85 -43.05 -36.11
CA THR A 222 -12.52 -43.06 -37.54
C THR A 222 -11.88 -44.39 -37.91
N GLN A 223 -12.45 -45.01 -38.90
CA GLN A 223 -11.82 -46.07 -39.71
C GLN A 223 -10.81 -45.43 -40.68
#